data_9a20fec933135680145de1a09e373bf8
#
_entry.id   9a20fec933135680145de1a09e373bf8
#
_cell.length_a   1.000
_cell.length_b   1.000
_cell.length_c   1.000
_cell.angle_alpha   90.00
_cell.angle_beta   90.00
_cell.angle_gamma   90.00
#
_symmetry.space_group_name_H-M   'P 1'
#
loop_
_entity.id
_entity.type
_entity.pdbx_description
1 polymer ?
#
loop_
_entity_poly.entity_id
_entity_poly.type
_entity_poly.pdbx_seq_one_letter_code
_entity_poly.pdbx_strand_id
1 'polypeptide(L)'
;MLKALIVDDEPIARRILREELELLPDVAVVGEAGDGEAALKEIARLQPELVFLDLQMPVMSGFEVVRNLTGPKLPVVVIVTAFDAHAIQAFEAGAIDYLLKPVSEARLRTAVERARRLLDRPSEVAANVDKIAAAQPQGAPRSKKVVGRSGEEYFLLDLDEILAFQADGELVWIITAKQRFLASQSLRVIEDRLGEPHFQRVHRNAIVNVNHIRKMSALSSQRWLITLSNALQIIASKRQAHNIRKILHW
;
A
#
# COMPACT_ATOMS: atom_id res chain seq x y z
N MET A 1 14.98 -17.60 -21.55
CA MET A 1 14.23 -16.39 -21.17
C MET A 1 13.31 -16.76 -20.02
N LEU A 2 13.31 -15.99 -18.96
CA LEU A 2 12.49 -16.19 -17.77
C LEU A 2 11.06 -15.75 -18.07
N LYS A 3 10.09 -16.66 -17.99
CA LYS A 3 8.67 -16.36 -18.25
C LYS A 3 8.06 -15.65 -17.04
N ALA A 4 7.67 -14.39 -17.22
CA ALA A 4 7.08 -13.57 -16.18
C ALA A 4 5.60 -13.29 -16.44
N LEU A 5 4.77 -13.32 -15.37
CA LEU A 5 3.40 -12.86 -15.35
C LEU A 5 3.30 -11.60 -14.47
N ILE A 6 2.54 -10.61 -14.92
CA ILE A 6 2.25 -9.39 -14.14
C ILE A 6 0.82 -9.46 -13.64
N VAL A 7 0.63 -9.26 -12.33
CA VAL A 7 -0.69 -9.30 -11.68
C VAL A 7 -0.89 -8.04 -10.86
N ASP A 8 -1.84 -7.20 -11.27
CA ASP A 8 -2.10 -5.88 -10.68
C ASP A 8 -3.45 -5.37 -11.17
N ASP A 9 -4.30 -4.79 -10.35
CA ASP A 9 -5.61 -4.29 -10.77
C ASP A 9 -5.53 -2.95 -11.51
N GLU A 10 -4.42 -2.20 -11.35
CA GLU A 10 -4.19 -0.92 -12.02
C GLU A 10 -3.57 -1.11 -13.43
N PRO A 11 -4.30 -0.82 -14.54
CA PRO A 11 -3.78 -1.00 -15.90
C PRO A 11 -2.50 -0.19 -16.19
N ILE A 12 -2.38 0.99 -15.57
CA ILE A 12 -1.20 1.85 -15.73
C ILE A 12 0.02 1.23 -15.06
N ALA A 13 -0.15 0.66 -13.86
CA ALA A 13 0.94 -0.01 -13.14
C ALA A 13 1.44 -1.24 -13.92
N ARG A 14 0.52 -2.06 -14.47
CA ARG A 14 0.89 -3.19 -15.34
C ARG A 14 1.70 -2.75 -16.55
N ARG A 15 1.27 -1.68 -17.23
CA ARG A 15 1.98 -1.16 -18.40
C ARG A 15 3.39 -0.69 -18.07
N ILE A 16 3.53 0.12 -16.99
CA ILE A 16 4.85 0.60 -16.56
C ILE A 16 5.77 -0.57 -16.22
N LEU A 17 5.27 -1.54 -15.45
CA LEU A 17 6.08 -2.70 -15.07
C LEU A 17 6.46 -3.56 -16.28
N ARG A 18 5.58 -3.69 -17.29
CA ARG A 18 5.88 -4.35 -18.55
C ARG A 18 7.00 -3.64 -19.30
N GLU A 19 6.89 -2.32 -19.48
CA GLU A 19 7.89 -1.49 -20.16
C GLU A 19 9.27 -1.65 -19.49
N GLU A 20 9.34 -1.63 -18.18
CA GLU A 20 10.58 -1.84 -17.41
C GLU A 20 11.14 -3.29 -17.56
N LEU A 21 10.26 -4.30 -17.58
CA LEU A 21 10.68 -5.70 -17.76
C LEU A 21 11.18 -5.99 -19.19
N GLU A 22 10.61 -5.33 -20.19
CA GLU A 22 11.04 -5.45 -21.60
C GLU A 22 12.45 -4.90 -21.84
N LEU A 23 12.95 -4.02 -20.97
CA LEU A 23 14.35 -3.57 -20.97
C LEU A 23 15.32 -4.65 -20.47
N LEU A 24 14.82 -5.73 -19.86
CA LEU A 24 15.64 -6.85 -19.38
C LEU A 24 15.68 -7.97 -20.42
N PRO A 25 16.81 -8.18 -21.14
CA PRO A 25 16.87 -9.05 -22.33
C PRO A 25 16.56 -10.52 -22.04
N ASP A 26 16.60 -10.90 -20.79
CA ASP A 26 16.43 -12.29 -20.36
C ASP A 26 15.05 -12.59 -19.75
N VAL A 27 14.13 -11.62 -19.72
CA VAL A 27 12.77 -11.75 -19.19
C VAL A 27 11.78 -11.68 -20.34
N ALA A 28 10.78 -12.54 -20.32
CA ALA A 28 9.67 -12.50 -21.26
C ALA A 28 8.36 -12.37 -20.49
N VAL A 29 7.67 -11.26 -20.63
CA VAL A 29 6.32 -11.09 -20.09
C VAL A 29 5.36 -11.91 -20.94
N VAL A 30 4.90 -13.05 -20.39
CA VAL A 30 4.05 -14.01 -21.10
C VAL A 30 2.55 -13.75 -20.91
N GLY A 31 2.17 -12.90 -19.96
CA GLY A 31 0.77 -12.53 -19.72
C GLY A 31 0.62 -11.45 -18.65
N GLU A 32 -0.62 -10.99 -18.51
CA GLU A 32 -1.06 -10.07 -17.45
C GLU A 32 -2.39 -10.52 -16.88
N ALA A 33 -2.63 -10.18 -15.60
CA ALA A 33 -3.94 -10.36 -14.97
C ALA A 33 -4.31 -9.10 -14.17
N GLY A 34 -5.58 -8.72 -14.21
CA GLY A 34 -6.10 -7.54 -13.53
C GLY A 34 -6.81 -7.84 -12.21
N ASP A 35 -6.88 -9.10 -11.81
CA ASP A 35 -7.48 -9.55 -10.55
C ASP A 35 -6.94 -10.94 -10.17
N GLY A 36 -7.26 -11.36 -8.92
CA GLY A 36 -6.74 -12.62 -8.38
C GLY A 36 -7.27 -13.88 -9.07
N GLU A 37 -8.55 -13.89 -9.53
CA GLU A 37 -9.10 -15.04 -10.24
C GLU A 37 -8.46 -15.20 -11.62
N ALA A 38 -8.32 -14.10 -12.35
CA ALA A 38 -7.62 -14.08 -13.63
C ALA A 38 -6.15 -14.52 -13.44
N ALA A 39 -5.49 -14.08 -12.37
CA ALA A 39 -4.13 -14.47 -12.04
C ALA A 39 -3.99 -15.99 -11.89
N LEU A 40 -4.85 -16.64 -11.13
CA LEU A 40 -4.81 -18.10 -10.95
C LEU A 40 -5.03 -18.86 -12.26
N LYS A 41 -5.96 -18.39 -13.11
CA LYS A 41 -6.22 -18.98 -14.44
C LYS A 41 -5.00 -18.85 -15.35
N GLU A 42 -4.39 -17.65 -15.38
CA GLU A 42 -3.22 -17.40 -16.22
C GLU A 42 -1.97 -18.15 -15.72
N ILE A 43 -1.77 -18.26 -14.39
CA ILE A 43 -0.69 -19.05 -13.81
C ILE A 43 -0.83 -20.53 -14.22
N ALA A 44 -2.03 -21.09 -14.11
CA ALA A 44 -2.28 -22.48 -14.51
C ALA A 44 -2.06 -22.70 -16.02
N ARG A 45 -2.46 -21.75 -16.86
CA ARG A 45 -2.37 -21.83 -18.32
C ARG A 45 -0.96 -21.61 -18.85
N LEU A 46 -0.28 -20.58 -18.36
CA LEU A 46 1.00 -20.11 -18.91
C LEU A 46 2.21 -20.75 -18.23
N GLN A 47 2.00 -21.31 -17.03
CA GLN A 47 3.08 -21.88 -16.20
C GLN A 47 4.30 -20.92 -16.13
N PRO A 48 4.08 -19.66 -15.67
CA PRO A 48 5.18 -18.70 -15.56
C PRO A 48 6.19 -19.17 -14.51
N GLU A 49 7.44 -18.78 -14.68
CA GLU A 49 8.49 -19.06 -13.72
C GLU A 49 8.57 -17.98 -12.63
N LEU A 50 8.11 -16.76 -12.97
CA LEU A 50 8.10 -15.60 -12.12
C LEU A 50 6.75 -14.91 -12.17
N VAL A 51 6.21 -14.51 -11.01
CA VAL A 51 4.99 -13.71 -10.90
C VAL A 51 5.30 -12.44 -10.14
N PHE A 52 5.07 -11.30 -10.77
CA PHE A 52 5.01 -10.01 -10.10
C PHE A 52 3.58 -9.79 -9.65
N LEU A 53 3.36 -9.65 -8.34
CA LEU A 53 2.03 -9.72 -7.74
C LEU A 53 1.76 -8.52 -6.83
N ASP A 54 0.73 -7.76 -7.15
CA ASP A 54 0.19 -6.80 -6.17
C ASP A 54 -0.60 -7.54 -5.08
N LEU A 55 -0.39 -7.12 -3.86
CA LEU A 55 -1.12 -7.66 -2.69
C LEU A 55 -2.53 -7.12 -2.56
N GLN A 56 -2.77 -5.91 -3.08
CA GLN A 56 -4.03 -5.22 -2.89
C GLN A 56 -4.82 -5.15 -4.19
N MET A 57 -5.62 -6.15 -4.41
CA MET A 57 -6.56 -6.21 -5.51
C MET A 57 -7.98 -6.40 -4.99
N PRO A 58 -9.00 -5.86 -5.68
CA PRO A 58 -10.41 -6.12 -5.36
C PRO A 58 -10.75 -7.60 -5.42
N VAL A 59 -11.73 -8.03 -4.64
CA VAL A 59 -12.32 -9.37 -4.60
C VAL A 59 -11.37 -10.43 -4.05
N MET A 60 -10.19 -10.59 -4.62
CA MET A 60 -9.17 -11.56 -4.20
C MET A 60 -7.82 -10.87 -4.07
N SER A 61 -7.29 -10.81 -2.86
CA SER A 61 -5.98 -10.23 -2.56
C SER A 61 -4.83 -11.09 -3.11
N GLY A 62 -3.66 -10.49 -3.30
CA GLY A 62 -2.46 -11.24 -3.71
C GLY A 62 -2.07 -12.34 -2.72
N PHE A 63 -2.33 -12.16 -1.43
CA PHE A 63 -2.13 -13.23 -0.44
C PHE A 63 -3.06 -14.43 -0.68
N GLU A 64 -4.30 -14.18 -1.09
CA GLU A 64 -5.25 -15.25 -1.43
C GLU A 64 -4.85 -15.94 -2.74
N VAL A 65 -4.31 -15.20 -3.70
CA VAL A 65 -3.71 -15.80 -4.91
C VAL A 65 -2.62 -16.78 -4.50
N VAL A 66 -1.65 -16.36 -3.67
CA VAL A 66 -0.54 -17.23 -3.23
C VAL A 66 -1.03 -18.47 -2.49
N ARG A 67 -2.06 -18.34 -1.61
CA ARG A 67 -2.65 -19.49 -0.90
C ARG A 67 -3.32 -20.50 -1.82
N ASN A 68 -3.84 -20.04 -2.94
CA ASN A 68 -4.53 -20.90 -3.92
C ASN A 68 -3.59 -21.38 -5.04
N LEU A 69 -2.28 -21.07 -4.96
CA LEU A 69 -1.31 -21.64 -5.89
C LEU A 69 -1.21 -23.14 -5.69
N THR A 70 -1.46 -23.89 -6.76
CA THR A 70 -1.38 -25.34 -6.78
C THR A 70 -0.65 -25.79 -8.03
N GLY A 71 0.00 -26.95 -7.96
CA GLY A 71 0.64 -27.56 -9.13
C GLY A 71 2.02 -28.13 -8.82
N PRO A 72 2.59 -28.87 -9.76
CA PRO A 72 3.88 -29.53 -9.57
C PRO A 72 5.07 -28.57 -9.62
N LYS A 73 4.89 -27.39 -10.23
CA LYS A 73 5.92 -26.34 -10.35
C LYS A 73 5.29 -25.02 -9.93
N LEU A 74 5.66 -24.52 -8.74
CA LEU A 74 5.22 -23.23 -8.25
C LEU A 74 6.11 -22.12 -8.82
N PRO A 75 5.55 -20.96 -9.17
CA PRO A 75 6.33 -19.81 -9.61
C PRO A 75 7.05 -19.16 -8.44
N VAL A 76 8.15 -18.49 -8.73
CA VAL A 76 8.75 -17.52 -7.82
C VAL A 76 7.82 -16.31 -7.75
N VAL A 77 7.49 -15.84 -6.54
CA VAL A 77 6.62 -14.68 -6.35
C VAL A 77 7.44 -13.48 -5.87
N VAL A 78 7.39 -12.39 -6.64
CA VAL A 78 7.91 -11.08 -6.28
C VAL A 78 6.72 -10.16 -6.03
N ILE A 79 6.64 -9.60 -4.84
CA ILE A 79 5.55 -8.70 -4.46
C ILE A 79 5.84 -7.30 -4.98
N VAL A 80 4.87 -6.68 -5.67
CA VAL A 80 4.96 -5.32 -6.22
C VAL A 80 3.74 -4.54 -5.78
N THR A 81 3.88 -3.64 -4.82
CA THR A 81 2.73 -2.93 -4.27
C THR A 81 3.06 -1.50 -3.86
N ALA A 82 2.04 -0.65 -3.77
CA ALA A 82 2.18 0.71 -3.25
C ALA A 82 2.33 0.78 -1.72
N PHE A 83 2.40 -0.37 -1.04
CA PHE A 83 2.23 -0.47 0.41
C PHE A 83 3.46 -0.88 1.18
N ASP A 84 3.97 0.03 2.05
CA ASP A 84 5.03 -0.22 3.00
C ASP A 84 4.65 -1.18 4.13
N ALA A 85 3.41 -1.10 4.61
CA ALA A 85 2.99 -1.89 5.77
C ALA A 85 3.01 -3.40 5.52
N HIS A 86 2.82 -3.82 4.27
CA HIS A 86 2.94 -5.21 3.87
C HIS A 86 4.38 -5.60 3.52
N ALA A 87 5.29 -4.62 3.33
CA ALA A 87 6.70 -4.88 3.10
C ALA A 87 7.31 -5.65 4.26
N ILE A 88 7.05 -5.22 5.48
CA ILE A 88 7.58 -5.86 6.70
C ILE A 88 7.00 -7.27 6.84
N GLN A 89 5.70 -7.43 6.63
CA GLN A 89 5.04 -8.74 6.73
C GLN A 89 5.44 -9.71 5.61
N ALA A 90 5.57 -9.21 4.38
CA ALA A 90 6.04 -10.02 3.26
C ALA A 90 7.52 -10.41 3.40
N PHE A 91 8.35 -9.53 3.98
CA PHE A 91 9.75 -9.80 4.28
C PHE A 91 9.88 -10.78 5.45
N GLU A 92 9.11 -10.62 6.53
CA GLU A 92 9.02 -11.56 7.65
C GLU A 92 8.44 -12.91 7.23
N ALA A 93 7.50 -12.90 6.26
CA ALA A 93 6.94 -14.09 5.63
C ALA A 93 7.89 -14.76 4.63
N GLY A 94 9.06 -14.16 4.36
CA GLY A 94 10.08 -14.74 3.50
C GLY A 94 9.81 -14.56 2.00
N ALA A 95 9.08 -13.54 1.57
CA ALA A 95 9.02 -13.14 0.16
C ALA A 95 10.44 -12.93 -0.38
N ILE A 96 10.69 -13.39 -1.61
CA ILE A 96 12.04 -13.37 -2.21
C ILE A 96 12.51 -11.95 -2.43
N ASP A 97 11.60 -11.12 -2.88
CA ASP A 97 11.79 -9.68 -2.94
C ASP A 97 10.45 -8.95 -2.83
N TYR A 98 10.55 -7.70 -2.46
CA TYR A 98 9.45 -6.78 -2.29
C TYR A 98 9.79 -5.46 -2.99
N LEU A 99 8.98 -5.08 -3.97
CA LEU A 99 9.17 -3.88 -4.75
C LEU A 99 8.06 -2.87 -4.42
N LEU A 100 8.46 -1.70 -3.94
CA LEU A 100 7.53 -0.58 -3.76
C LEU A 100 7.31 0.14 -5.08
N LYS A 101 6.06 0.40 -5.41
CA LYS A 101 5.70 1.28 -6.53
C LYS A 101 6.00 2.76 -6.15
N PRO A 102 6.61 3.55 -7.04
CA PRO A 102 7.09 3.19 -8.38
C PRO A 102 8.36 2.34 -8.32
N VAL A 103 8.39 1.27 -9.13
CA VAL A 103 9.53 0.35 -9.16
C VAL A 103 10.68 0.98 -9.95
N SER A 104 11.87 1.02 -9.38
CA SER A 104 13.06 1.45 -10.11
C SER A 104 13.70 0.28 -10.87
N GLU A 105 14.29 0.56 -12.04
CA GLU A 105 15.00 -0.43 -12.86
C GLU A 105 16.02 -1.24 -12.05
N ALA A 106 16.83 -0.57 -11.22
CA ALA A 106 17.86 -1.22 -10.41
C ALA A 106 17.27 -2.25 -9.43
N ARG A 107 16.13 -1.93 -8.78
CA ARG A 107 15.43 -2.83 -7.87
C ARG A 107 14.81 -3.99 -8.61
N LEU A 108 14.21 -3.73 -9.78
CA LEU A 108 13.61 -4.75 -10.62
C LEU A 108 14.65 -5.77 -11.11
N ARG A 109 15.81 -5.29 -11.56
CA ARG A 109 16.95 -6.12 -11.96
C ARG A 109 17.42 -7.01 -10.81
N THR A 110 17.58 -6.46 -9.61
CA THR A 110 17.97 -7.23 -8.41
C THR A 110 16.95 -8.33 -8.09
N ALA A 111 15.65 -8.02 -8.15
CA ALA A 111 14.58 -8.99 -7.88
C ALA A 111 14.59 -10.15 -8.90
N VAL A 112 14.75 -9.83 -10.18
CA VAL A 112 14.88 -10.83 -11.25
C VAL A 112 16.10 -11.74 -11.05
N GLU A 113 17.24 -11.17 -10.68
CA GLU A 113 18.45 -11.97 -10.40
C GLU A 113 18.26 -12.91 -9.20
N ARG A 114 17.59 -12.46 -8.13
CA ARG A 114 17.24 -13.29 -6.99
C ARG A 114 16.28 -14.41 -7.37
N ALA A 115 15.24 -14.07 -8.13
CA ALA A 115 14.29 -15.05 -8.63
C ALA A 115 14.97 -16.16 -9.43
N ARG A 116 15.90 -15.83 -10.33
CA ARG A 116 16.67 -16.82 -11.09
C ARG A 116 17.42 -17.80 -10.23
N ARG A 117 18.12 -17.33 -9.19
CA ARG A 117 18.88 -18.20 -8.28
C ARG A 117 18.00 -19.21 -7.55
N LEU A 118 16.73 -18.87 -7.34
CA LEU A 118 15.76 -19.72 -6.66
C LEU A 118 15.11 -20.76 -7.58
N LEU A 119 14.98 -20.47 -8.87
CA LEU A 119 14.40 -21.42 -9.82
C LEU A 119 15.13 -22.77 -9.88
N ASP A 120 16.44 -22.76 -9.60
CA ASP A 120 17.25 -23.98 -9.52
C ASP A 120 17.02 -24.75 -8.20
N ARG A 121 16.16 -24.26 -7.31
CA ARG A 121 15.90 -24.80 -5.98
C ARG A 121 14.40 -24.92 -5.68
N PRO A 122 13.69 -25.87 -6.29
CA PRO A 122 12.24 -25.98 -6.20
C PRO A 122 11.69 -26.09 -4.76
N SER A 123 12.45 -26.74 -3.87
CA SER A 123 12.08 -26.85 -2.45
C SER A 123 12.10 -25.51 -1.72
N GLU A 124 13.03 -24.62 -2.09
CA GLU A 124 13.09 -23.27 -1.52
C GLU A 124 11.97 -22.38 -2.08
N VAL A 125 11.59 -22.56 -3.35
CA VAL A 125 10.43 -21.89 -3.95
C VAL A 125 9.15 -22.30 -3.23
N ALA A 126 8.92 -23.60 -3.03
CA ALA A 126 7.74 -24.10 -2.31
C ALA A 126 7.71 -23.58 -0.86
N ALA A 127 8.81 -23.66 -0.14
CA ALA A 127 8.90 -23.13 1.22
C ALA A 127 8.64 -21.60 1.28
N ASN A 128 9.00 -20.88 0.23
CA ASN A 128 8.76 -19.44 0.12
C ASN A 128 7.28 -19.14 -0.13
N VAL A 129 6.64 -19.85 -1.05
CA VAL A 129 5.21 -19.76 -1.32
C VAL A 129 4.40 -20.08 -0.05
N ASP A 130 4.77 -21.16 0.69
CA ASP A 130 4.13 -21.54 1.94
C ASP A 130 4.25 -20.45 3.01
N LYS A 131 5.40 -19.81 3.12
CA LYS A 131 5.61 -18.69 4.06
C LYS A 131 4.75 -17.49 3.71
N ILE A 132 4.68 -17.10 2.43
CA ILE A 132 3.81 -16.00 1.98
C ILE A 132 2.34 -16.37 2.21
N ALA A 133 1.94 -17.62 1.93
CA ALA A 133 0.59 -18.11 2.15
C ALA A 133 0.20 -18.13 3.63
N ALA A 134 1.14 -18.46 4.51
CA ALA A 134 0.96 -18.46 5.96
C ALA A 134 0.98 -17.05 6.57
N ALA A 135 1.54 -16.07 5.85
CA ALA A 135 1.44 -14.68 6.21
C ALA A 135 -0.02 -14.27 6.10
N GLN A 136 -0.77 -14.50 7.18
CA GLN A 136 -2.13 -13.99 7.26
C GLN A 136 -2.08 -12.47 7.22
N PRO A 137 -3.05 -11.85 6.57
CA PRO A 137 -3.62 -10.62 7.07
C PRO A 137 -4.46 -11.01 8.31
N GLN A 138 -3.82 -11.43 9.40
CA GLN A 138 -4.43 -11.25 10.70
C GLN A 138 -4.67 -9.75 10.74
N GLY A 139 -5.93 -9.35 10.91
CA GLY A 139 -6.41 -7.99 10.87
C GLY A 139 -5.22 -7.04 11.05
N ALA A 140 -4.69 -6.54 9.94
CA ALA A 140 -3.29 -6.10 9.82
C ALA A 140 -2.94 -5.38 11.10
N PRO A 141 -1.85 -5.63 11.81
CA PRO A 141 -1.43 -4.73 12.84
C PRO A 141 -1.37 -3.41 12.10
N ARG A 142 -2.40 -2.58 12.32
CA ARG A 142 -2.65 -1.35 11.59
C ARG A 142 -1.32 -0.66 11.58
N SER A 143 -0.69 -0.56 10.40
CA SER A 143 0.66 -0.03 10.34
C SER A 143 0.63 1.28 11.06
N LYS A 144 1.33 1.37 12.18
CA LYS A 144 1.43 2.61 12.93
C LYS A 144 2.21 3.67 12.16
N LYS A 145 2.56 3.37 10.89
CA LYS A 145 3.38 4.23 10.02
C LYS A 145 2.70 4.52 8.70
N VAL A 146 2.90 5.73 8.21
CA VAL A 146 2.44 6.21 6.90
C VAL A 146 3.64 6.73 6.12
N VAL A 147 3.69 6.46 4.82
CA VAL A 147 4.73 7.00 3.95
C VAL A 147 4.37 8.41 3.51
N GLY A 148 5.26 9.33 3.77
CA GLY A 148 5.22 10.70 3.27
C GLY A 148 6.42 10.98 2.38
N ARG A 149 6.23 11.77 1.31
CA ARG A 149 7.31 12.20 0.41
C ARG A 149 7.64 13.68 0.64
N SER A 150 8.93 14.00 0.70
CA SER A 150 9.42 15.38 0.69
C SER A 150 10.55 15.49 -0.34
N GLY A 151 10.31 16.21 -1.44
CA GLY A 151 11.19 16.19 -2.61
C GLY A 151 11.27 14.79 -3.22
N GLU A 152 12.48 14.24 -3.33
CA GLU A 152 12.74 12.88 -3.82
C GLU A 152 12.87 11.83 -2.69
N GLU A 153 12.79 12.26 -1.44
CA GLU A 153 12.94 11.39 -0.29
C GLU A 153 11.60 10.90 0.25
N TYR A 154 11.58 9.66 0.74
CA TYR A 154 10.44 9.02 1.39
C TYR A 154 10.69 8.87 2.88
N PHE A 155 9.69 9.21 3.68
CA PHE A 155 9.73 9.20 5.14
C PHE A 155 8.66 8.28 5.69
N LEU A 156 9.06 7.43 6.65
CA LEU A 156 8.14 6.60 7.43
C LEU A 156 7.70 7.37 8.66
N LEU A 157 6.44 7.80 8.68
CA LEU A 157 5.85 8.62 9.73
C LEU A 157 5.01 7.76 10.66
N ASP A 158 5.25 7.83 11.95
CA ASP A 158 4.39 7.19 12.94
C ASP A 158 3.02 7.90 13.00
N LEU A 159 1.94 7.14 13.15
CA LEU A 159 0.58 7.72 13.20
C LEU A 159 0.44 8.74 14.33
N ASP A 160 1.14 8.53 15.44
CA ASP A 160 1.12 9.45 16.58
C ASP A 160 1.78 10.81 16.28
N GLU A 161 2.67 10.88 15.27
CA GLU A 161 3.30 12.12 14.82
C GLU A 161 2.41 12.92 13.86
N ILE A 162 1.39 12.27 13.27
CA ILE A 162 0.53 12.87 12.26
C ILE A 162 -0.63 13.61 12.94
N LEU A 163 -0.70 14.91 12.67
CA LEU A 163 -1.74 15.79 13.16
C LEU A 163 -2.99 15.79 12.28
N ALA A 164 -2.75 15.76 10.95
CA ALA A 164 -3.83 15.80 9.97
C ALA A 164 -3.38 15.34 8.59
N PHE A 165 -4.36 14.97 7.76
CA PHE A 165 -4.24 14.87 6.32
C PHE A 165 -5.11 15.95 5.69
N GLN A 166 -4.57 16.70 4.74
CA GLN A 166 -5.29 17.80 4.11
C GLN A 166 -5.10 17.78 2.59
N ALA A 167 -6.20 17.75 1.86
CA ALA A 167 -6.17 17.88 0.40
C ALA A 167 -6.13 19.36 0.00
N ASP A 168 -5.25 19.65 -0.96
CA ASP A 168 -5.12 20.93 -1.65
C ASP A 168 -5.06 20.65 -3.17
N GLY A 169 -6.16 20.89 -3.85
CA GLY A 169 -6.35 20.43 -5.22
C GLY A 169 -6.28 18.90 -5.32
N GLU A 170 -5.42 18.39 -6.15
CA GLU A 170 -5.19 16.96 -6.36
C GLU A 170 -4.16 16.37 -5.36
N LEU A 171 -3.46 17.22 -4.64
CA LEU A 171 -2.44 16.80 -3.69
C LEU A 171 -3.03 16.56 -2.31
N VAL A 172 -2.51 15.57 -1.61
CA VAL A 172 -2.84 15.31 -0.20
C VAL A 172 -1.58 15.46 0.63
N TRP A 173 -1.66 16.32 1.64
CA TRP A 173 -0.56 16.59 2.55
C TRP A 173 -0.75 15.86 3.87
N ILE A 174 0.30 15.20 4.34
CA ILE A 174 0.44 14.67 5.69
C ILE A 174 1.07 15.76 6.53
N ILE A 175 0.40 16.18 7.59
CA ILE A 175 0.85 17.29 8.41
C ILE A 175 1.32 16.76 9.76
N THR A 176 2.57 17.03 10.09
CA THR A 176 3.18 16.74 11.38
C THR A 176 3.45 18.03 12.16
N ALA A 177 3.99 17.93 13.36
CA ALA A 177 4.36 19.09 14.15
C ALA A 177 5.52 19.91 13.54
N LYS A 178 6.40 19.26 12.77
CA LYS A 178 7.63 19.85 12.23
C LYS A 178 7.50 20.33 10.79
N GLN A 179 6.89 19.50 9.93
CA GLN A 179 6.79 19.78 8.50
C GLN A 179 5.61 19.03 7.88
N ARG A 180 5.40 19.25 6.59
CA ARG A 180 4.40 18.52 5.80
C ARG A 180 5.05 17.63 4.75
N PHE A 181 4.42 16.51 4.46
CA PHE A 181 4.84 15.55 3.47
C PHE A 181 3.72 15.32 2.45
N LEU A 182 4.06 14.96 1.24
CA LEU A 182 3.10 14.58 0.23
C LEU A 182 2.67 13.11 0.45
N ALA A 183 1.37 12.87 0.53
CA ALA A 183 0.83 11.52 0.51
C ALA A 183 0.69 11.02 -0.93
N SER A 184 0.94 9.73 -1.15
CA SER A 184 0.74 9.09 -2.46
C SER A 184 -0.71 8.74 -2.77
N GLN A 185 -1.63 8.97 -1.83
CA GLN A 185 -3.00 8.48 -1.88
C GLN A 185 -4.03 9.56 -1.63
N SER A 186 -5.25 9.33 -2.16
CA SER A 186 -6.38 10.21 -1.89
C SER A 186 -6.84 10.12 -0.42
N LEU A 187 -7.46 11.19 0.08
CA LEU A 187 -8.02 11.20 1.44
C LEU A 187 -9.01 10.08 1.72
N ARG A 188 -9.75 9.63 0.71
CA ARG A 188 -10.71 8.52 0.84
C ARG A 188 -9.97 7.21 1.14
N VAL A 189 -8.94 6.92 0.36
CA VAL A 189 -8.11 5.72 0.55
C VAL A 189 -7.41 5.77 1.91
N ILE A 190 -6.90 6.94 2.31
CA ILE A 190 -6.27 7.14 3.63
C ILE A 190 -7.30 6.88 4.75
N GLU A 191 -8.52 7.44 4.65
CA GLU A 191 -9.59 7.26 5.63
C GLU A 191 -9.96 5.78 5.81
N ASP A 192 -10.20 5.08 4.70
CA ASP A 192 -10.57 3.66 4.70
C ASP A 192 -9.47 2.77 5.33
N ARG A 193 -8.22 3.17 5.17
CA ARG A 193 -7.04 2.43 5.65
C ARG A 193 -6.68 2.69 7.09
N LEU A 194 -6.72 3.95 7.51
CA LEU A 194 -6.35 4.30 8.87
C LEU A 194 -7.16 3.46 9.85
N GLY A 195 -8.49 3.31 9.59
CA GLY A 195 -9.40 2.52 10.43
C GLY A 195 -9.23 2.80 11.94
N GLU A 196 -8.45 3.81 12.29
CA GLU A 196 -8.11 4.20 13.65
C GLU A 196 -9.17 5.18 14.18
N PRO A 197 -9.73 4.94 15.35
CA PRO A 197 -10.75 5.82 15.94
C PRO A 197 -10.26 7.25 16.18
N HIS A 198 -8.94 7.43 16.23
CA HIS A 198 -8.31 8.73 16.45
C HIS A 198 -8.26 9.62 15.21
N PHE A 199 -8.42 9.06 13.99
CA PHE A 199 -8.45 9.85 12.77
C PHE A 199 -9.87 10.05 12.29
N GLN A 200 -10.32 11.30 12.27
CA GLN A 200 -11.70 11.64 11.94
C GLN A 200 -11.77 12.58 10.74
N ARG A 201 -12.63 12.23 9.78
CA ARG A 201 -12.94 13.11 8.66
C ARG A 201 -13.75 14.29 9.17
N VAL A 202 -13.20 15.50 9.09
CA VAL A 202 -13.82 16.73 9.60
C VAL A 202 -14.38 17.61 8.49
N HIS A 203 -13.81 17.48 7.29
CA HIS A 203 -14.23 18.20 6.10
C HIS A 203 -13.97 17.33 4.87
N ARG A 204 -14.57 17.69 3.72
CA ARG A 204 -14.30 16.99 2.44
C ARG A 204 -12.81 16.93 2.06
N ASN A 205 -12.03 17.89 2.53
CA ASN A 205 -10.60 18.00 2.26
C ASN A 205 -9.71 17.78 3.49
N ALA A 206 -10.23 17.30 4.63
CA ALA A 206 -9.40 17.14 5.83
C ALA A 206 -9.82 15.97 6.72
N ILE A 207 -8.82 15.22 7.19
CA ILE A 207 -8.89 14.23 8.27
C ILE A 207 -7.98 14.74 9.38
N VAL A 208 -8.42 14.72 10.63
CA VAL A 208 -7.62 15.15 11.80
C VAL A 208 -7.40 14.01 12.76
N ASN A 209 -6.26 14.00 13.41
CA ASN A 209 -6.00 13.18 14.58
C ASN A 209 -6.57 13.88 15.82
N VAL A 210 -7.61 13.29 16.42
CA VAL A 210 -8.33 13.88 17.57
C VAL A 210 -7.44 14.07 18.80
N ASN A 211 -6.39 13.27 18.95
CA ASN A 211 -5.43 13.38 20.05
C ASN A 211 -4.62 14.68 20.00
N HIS A 212 -4.53 15.29 18.83
CA HIS A 212 -3.82 16.57 18.62
C HIS A 212 -4.73 17.79 18.63
N ILE A 213 -6.03 17.63 18.89
CA ILE A 213 -6.95 18.76 19.00
C ILE A 213 -6.67 19.50 20.32
N ARG A 214 -6.43 20.80 20.25
CA ARG A 214 -6.20 21.67 21.39
C ARG A 214 -7.40 22.56 21.68
N LYS A 215 -8.14 22.95 20.64
CA LYS A 215 -9.27 23.85 20.78
C LYS A 215 -10.30 23.61 19.69
N MET A 216 -11.56 23.73 20.06
CA MET A 216 -12.68 23.80 19.12
C MET A 216 -13.49 25.06 19.41
N SER A 217 -13.75 25.89 18.40
CA SER A 217 -14.52 27.13 18.54
C SER A 217 -15.62 27.15 17.47
N ALA A 218 -16.78 27.64 17.83
CA ALA A 218 -17.84 27.90 16.88
C ALA A 218 -17.41 29.09 15.97
N LEU A 219 -17.35 28.84 14.66
CA LEU A 219 -17.06 29.87 13.66
C LEU A 219 -18.34 30.50 13.13
N SER A 220 -19.40 29.69 13.01
CA SER A 220 -20.76 30.10 12.62
C SER A 220 -21.75 29.02 13.05
N SER A 221 -23.04 29.22 12.75
CA SER A 221 -24.09 28.22 13.06
C SER A 221 -23.84 26.84 12.42
N GLN A 222 -23.06 26.78 11.34
CA GLN A 222 -22.83 25.56 10.55
C GLN A 222 -21.37 25.10 10.53
N ARG A 223 -20.44 25.89 11.04
CA ARG A 223 -19.00 25.61 10.93
C ARG A 223 -18.29 25.75 12.26
N TRP A 224 -17.32 24.88 12.50
CA TRP A 224 -16.46 24.89 13.67
C TRP A 224 -15.01 25.02 13.24
N LEU A 225 -14.23 25.71 14.03
CA LEU A 225 -12.78 25.84 13.86
C LEU A 225 -12.10 24.90 14.84
N ILE A 226 -11.30 23.96 14.31
CA ILE A 226 -10.48 23.02 15.08
C ILE A 226 -9.06 23.55 15.03
N THR A 227 -8.45 23.77 16.19
CA THR A 227 -7.04 24.17 16.33
C THR A 227 -6.25 22.96 16.83
N LEU A 228 -5.23 22.57 16.09
CA LEU A 228 -4.33 21.46 16.41
C LEU A 228 -3.12 21.92 17.25
N SER A 229 -2.33 20.97 17.74
CA SER A 229 -1.19 21.22 18.64
C SER A 229 -0.09 22.11 18.02
N ASN A 230 0.03 22.15 16.70
CA ASN A 230 0.96 23.03 15.95
C ASN A 230 0.32 24.37 15.54
N ALA A 231 -0.79 24.74 16.17
CA ALA A 231 -1.60 25.92 15.86
C ALA A 231 -2.27 25.89 14.46
N LEU A 232 -2.20 24.80 13.70
CA LEU A 232 -2.95 24.66 12.47
C LEU A 232 -4.45 24.71 12.74
N GLN A 233 -5.16 25.48 11.92
CA GLN A 233 -6.61 25.63 12.02
C GLN A 233 -7.30 24.95 10.84
N ILE A 234 -8.25 24.09 11.14
CA ILE A 234 -9.02 23.33 10.15
C ILE A 234 -10.52 23.58 10.40
N ILE A 235 -11.25 23.89 9.32
CA ILE A 235 -12.69 24.08 9.39
C ILE A 235 -13.39 22.71 9.34
N ALA A 236 -14.27 22.46 10.31
CA ALA A 236 -15.13 21.29 10.35
C ALA A 236 -16.60 21.68 10.12
N SER A 237 -17.37 20.81 9.51
CA SER A 237 -18.82 20.95 9.44
C SER A 237 -19.45 20.69 10.82
N LYS A 238 -20.64 21.24 11.05
CA LYS A 238 -21.39 21.03 12.31
C LYS A 238 -21.58 19.54 12.65
N ARG A 239 -21.90 18.73 11.66
CA ARG A 239 -22.10 17.28 11.81
C ARG A 239 -20.80 16.60 12.29
N GLN A 240 -19.68 16.91 11.67
CA GLN A 240 -18.39 16.29 12.00
C GLN A 240 -17.86 16.79 13.36
N ALA A 241 -18.04 18.07 13.67
CA ALA A 241 -17.71 18.61 14.98
C ALA A 241 -18.50 17.91 16.10
N HIS A 242 -19.76 17.57 15.86
CA HIS A 242 -20.56 16.81 16.82
C HIS A 242 -20.00 15.39 17.03
N ASN A 243 -19.57 14.71 15.98
CA ASN A 243 -18.96 13.38 16.08
C ASN A 243 -17.67 13.42 16.91
N ILE A 244 -16.81 14.41 16.68
CA ILE A 244 -15.57 14.59 17.46
C ILE A 244 -15.87 14.81 18.95
N ARG A 245 -16.87 15.63 19.27
CA ARG A 245 -17.28 15.88 20.66
C ARG A 245 -17.74 14.60 21.35
N LYS A 246 -18.44 13.71 20.64
CA LYS A 246 -18.81 12.40 21.18
C LYS A 246 -17.58 11.52 21.47
N ILE A 247 -16.60 11.52 20.59
CA ILE A 247 -15.36 10.74 20.77
C ILE A 247 -14.55 11.27 21.96
N LEU A 248 -14.50 12.59 22.11
CA LEU A 248 -13.79 13.24 23.20
C LEU A 248 -14.59 13.29 24.52
N HIS A 249 -15.80 12.70 24.55
CA HIS A 249 -16.70 12.71 25.69
C HIS A 249 -17.01 14.13 26.21
N TRP A 250 -17.20 15.06 25.28
CA TRP A 250 -17.33 16.50 25.57
C TRP A 250 -18.64 17.11 25.09
#